data_23d4e360f74c5d3740367518b87a9414
#
_entry.id   23d4e360f74c5d3740367518b87a9414
#
_cell.length_a   1.000
_cell.length_b   1.000
_cell.length_c   1.000
_cell.angle_alpha   90.00
_cell.angle_beta   90.00
_cell.angle_gamma   90.00
#
_symmetry.space_group_name_H-M   'P 1'
#
loop_
_entity.id
_entity.type
_entity.pdbx_description
1 polymer ?
#
loop_
_entity_poly.entity_id
_entity_poly.type
_entity_poly.pdbx_seq_one_letter_code
_entity_poly.pdbx_strand_id
1 'polypeptide(L)'
;MSAVFKHKFTVNEDPKNYIRHVNNLSYLQWFIDTAIKHSEALGWGIQACKKKNLAWVVKSHQIEYLREALQGDELIIYTWIHKVEKSRSTRRYKCYNKDNKKLIAKAETIWVLVDYEKGKPKAIPEDLRQKFIVLDETDEP
;
A
#
# COMPACT_ATOMS: atom_id res chain seq x y z
N MET A 1 16.29 8.75 -4.11
CA MET A 1 14.95 8.17 -4.15
C MET A 1 14.39 8.15 -2.74
N SER A 2 13.18 8.64 -2.55
CA SER A 2 12.56 8.68 -1.22
C SER A 2 12.12 7.28 -0.78
N ALA A 3 12.34 6.96 0.49
CA ALA A 3 11.83 5.72 1.09
C ALA A 3 10.30 5.74 1.22
N VAL A 4 9.71 6.93 1.27
CA VAL A 4 8.27 7.13 1.43
C VAL A 4 7.66 7.53 0.10
N PHE A 5 6.65 6.79 -0.32
CA PHE A 5 5.87 7.11 -1.52
C PHE A 5 4.57 7.78 -1.12
N LYS A 6 4.17 8.80 -1.87
CA LYS A 6 3.00 9.61 -1.58
C LYS A 6 2.00 9.54 -2.73
N HIS A 7 0.74 9.28 -2.41
CA HIS A 7 -0.37 9.25 -3.36
C HIS A 7 -1.49 10.18 -2.89
N LYS A 8 -1.80 11.17 -3.70
CA LYS A 8 -2.89 12.13 -3.44
C LYS A 8 -4.07 11.79 -4.33
N PHE A 9 -5.26 11.85 -3.77
CA PHE A 9 -6.49 11.62 -4.54
C PHE A 9 -7.69 12.25 -3.84
N THR A 10 -8.78 12.39 -4.59
CA THR A 10 -10.05 12.90 -4.06
C THR A 10 -11.01 11.72 -3.89
N VAL A 11 -11.69 11.66 -2.76
CA VAL A 11 -12.70 10.65 -2.52
C VAL A 11 -13.86 10.86 -3.49
N ASN A 12 -14.09 9.87 -4.35
CA ASN A 12 -15.17 9.88 -5.32
C ASN A 12 -15.96 8.59 -5.21
N GLU A 13 -16.82 8.52 -4.20
CA GLU A 13 -17.72 7.39 -4.01
C GLU A 13 -19.15 7.84 -4.19
N ASP A 14 -19.95 6.96 -4.80
CA ASP A 14 -21.38 7.18 -4.94
C ASP A 14 -22.01 7.17 -3.55
N PRO A 15 -22.70 8.27 -3.15
CA PRO A 15 -23.31 8.36 -1.83
C PRO A 15 -24.57 7.49 -1.68
N LYS A 16 -24.61 6.32 -2.29
CA LYS A 16 -25.70 5.35 -2.10
C LYS A 16 -25.75 4.77 -0.70
N ASN A 17 -24.82 5.16 0.13
CA ASN A 17 -24.81 4.73 1.52
C ASN A 17 -25.79 5.56 2.34
N TYR A 18 -26.65 4.89 3.07
CA TYR A 18 -27.55 5.51 4.04
C TYR A 18 -26.84 6.40 5.04
N ILE A 19 -25.54 6.20 5.20
CA ILE A 19 -24.72 6.86 6.21
C ILE A 19 -23.61 7.61 5.48
N ARG A 20 -23.70 8.41 4.61
CA ARG A 20 -22.68 9.28 3.94
C ARG A 20 -21.20 8.95 4.24
N HIS A 21 -20.91 7.76 4.78
CA HIS A 21 -19.58 7.31 5.14
C HIS A 21 -18.98 6.52 3.99
N VAL A 22 -17.68 6.66 3.84
CA VAL A 22 -16.93 5.83 2.90
C VAL A 22 -16.95 4.38 3.42
N ASN A 23 -17.22 3.45 2.51
CA ASN A 23 -17.20 2.02 2.83
C ASN A 23 -15.78 1.61 3.26
N ASN A 24 -15.69 0.80 4.33
CA ASN A 24 -14.41 0.31 4.83
C ASN A 24 -13.58 -0.42 3.75
N LEU A 25 -14.24 -1.08 2.80
CA LEU A 25 -13.55 -1.75 1.70
C LEU A 25 -12.81 -0.78 0.79
N SER A 26 -13.26 0.46 0.70
CA SER A 26 -12.61 1.48 -0.11
C SER A 26 -11.25 1.86 0.42
N TYR A 27 -11.08 1.93 1.75
CA TYR A 27 -9.77 2.20 2.37
C TYR A 27 -8.76 1.12 1.99
N LEU A 28 -9.18 -0.13 2.05
CA LEU A 28 -8.32 -1.25 1.65
C LEU A 28 -7.88 -1.11 0.20
N GLN A 29 -8.82 -0.79 -0.69
CA GLN A 29 -8.52 -0.60 -2.12
C GLN A 29 -7.55 0.55 -2.32
N TRP A 30 -7.73 1.67 -1.62
CA TRP A 30 -6.82 2.81 -1.72
C TRP A 30 -5.40 2.46 -1.28
N PHE A 31 -5.27 1.70 -0.20
CA PHE A 31 -3.95 1.27 0.28
C PHE A 31 -3.28 0.34 -0.73
N ILE A 32 -4.02 -0.62 -1.27
CA ILE A 32 -3.49 -1.54 -2.29
C ILE A 32 -3.09 -0.77 -3.56
N ASP A 33 -3.94 0.13 -4.03
CA ASP A 33 -3.64 0.95 -5.20
C ASP A 33 -2.36 1.77 -5.00
N THR A 34 -2.17 2.32 -3.81
CA THR A 34 -0.98 3.08 -3.47
C THR A 34 0.28 2.19 -3.50
N ALA A 35 0.18 0.99 -2.94
CA ALA A 35 1.27 0.01 -2.98
C ALA A 35 1.65 -0.35 -4.41
N ILE A 36 0.65 -0.58 -5.27
CA ILE A 36 0.87 -0.90 -6.68
C ILE A 36 1.56 0.26 -7.41
N LYS A 37 1.11 1.49 -7.16
CA LYS A 37 1.72 2.69 -7.75
C LYS A 37 3.18 2.84 -7.33
N HIS A 38 3.49 2.57 -6.07
CA HIS A 38 4.87 2.62 -5.59
C HIS A 38 5.73 1.57 -6.29
N SER A 39 5.24 0.35 -6.41
CA SER A 39 5.95 -0.73 -7.10
C SER A 39 6.18 -0.38 -8.57
N GLU A 40 5.20 0.20 -9.24
CA GLU A 40 5.35 0.66 -10.62
C GLU A 40 6.43 1.73 -10.75
N ALA A 41 6.47 2.68 -9.80
CA ALA A 41 7.48 3.73 -9.78
C ALA A 41 8.90 3.15 -9.62
N LEU A 42 9.02 2.01 -8.94
CA LEU A 42 10.29 1.31 -8.77
C LEU A 42 10.65 0.40 -9.96
N GLY A 43 9.78 0.30 -10.95
CA GLY A 43 10.00 -0.57 -12.11
C GLY A 43 9.58 -2.02 -11.88
N TRP A 44 8.89 -2.32 -10.77
CA TRP A 44 8.48 -3.66 -10.37
C TRP A 44 6.96 -3.77 -10.16
N GLY A 45 6.19 -3.14 -11.05
CA GLY A 45 4.74 -3.24 -11.03
C GLY A 45 4.26 -4.64 -11.43
N ILE A 46 2.94 -4.81 -11.49
CA ILE A 46 2.31 -6.11 -11.75
C ILE A 46 2.82 -6.74 -13.04
N GLN A 47 2.87 -5.97 -14.13
CA GLN A 47 3.29 -6.51 -15.43
C GLN A 47 4.77 -6.87 -15.46
N ALA A 48 5.61 -6.05 -14.82
CA ALA A 48 7.05 -6.32 -14.76
C ALA A 48 7.32 -7.61 -13.97
N CYS A 49 6.62 -7.82 -12.87
CA CYS A 49 6.73 -9.05 -12.09
C CYS A 49 6.23 -10.25 -12.90
N LYS A 50 5.09 -10.12 -13.57
CA LYS A 50 4.51 -11.19 -14.38
C LYS A 50 5.46 -11.68 -15.46
N LYS A 51 6.17 -10.76 -16.12
CA LYS A 51 7.15 -11.10 -17.13
C LYS A 51 8.31 -11.95 -16.60
N LYS A 52 8.56 -11.86 -15.31
CA LYS A 52 9.61 -12.63 -14.61
C LYS A 52 9.02 -13.85 -13.88
N ASN A 53 7.77 -14.20 -14.18
CA ASN A 53 7.04 -15.28 -13.52
C ASN A 53 6.91 -15.06 -12.00
N LEU A 54 6.72 -13.82 -11.60
CA LEU A 54 6.56 -13.44 -10.20
C LEU A 54 5.23 -12.72 -9.98
N ALA A 55 4.69 -12.86 -8.77
CA ALA A 55 3.53 -12.10 -8.33
C ALA A 55 3.60 -11.88 -6.83
N TRP A 56 3.11 -10.71 -6.41
CA TRP A 56 2.91 -10.43 -4.99
C TRP A 56 1.51 -10.85 -4.60
N VAL A 57 1.40 -11.63 -3.53
CA VAL A 57 0.10 -11.96 -2.95
C VAL A 57 0.04 -11.46 -1.52
N VAL A 58 -1.15 -11.09 -1.08
CA VAL A 58 -1.36 -10.62 0.28
C VAL A 58 -1.49 -11.81 1.21
N LYS A 59 -0.68 -11.82 2.26
CA LYS A 59 -0.82 -12.78 3.35
C LYS A 59 -1.76 -12.26 4.43
N SER A 60 -1.64 -10.98 4.77
CA SER A 60 -2.48 -10.38 5.80
C SER A 60 -2.56 -8.87 5.63
N HIS A 61 -3.68 -8.29 6.08
CA HIS A 61 -3.88 -6.87 6.25
C HIS A 61 -4.27 -6.58 7.68
N GLN A 62 -3.80 -5.47 8.21
CA GLN A 62 -4.27 -4.93 9.47
C GLN A 62 -4.55 -3.45 9.25
N ILE A 63 -5.79 -3.03 9.47
CA ILE A 63 -6.22 -1.65 9.24
C ILE A 63 -6.88 -1.11 10.50
N GLU A 64 -6.49 0.11 10.89
CA GLU A 64 -7.14 0.85 11.95
C GLU A 64 -7.83 2.07 11.33
N TYR A 65 -9.11 2.22 11.61
CA TYR A 65 -9.92 3.35 11.17
C TYR A 65 -10.03 4.33 12.32
N LEU A 66 -9.39 5.47 12.21
CA LEU A 66 -9.31 6.45 13.30
C LEU A 66 -10.31 7.60 13.12
N ARG A 67 -10.59 7.96 11.88
CA ARG A 67 -11.55 9.00 11.51
C ARG A 67 -12.19 8.63 10.19
N GLU A 68 -13.25 9.32 9.85
CA GLU A 68 -13.98 9.06 8.61
C GLU A 68 -13.49 9.95 7.48
N ALA A 69 -13.42 9.38 6.28
CA ALA A 69 -13.30 10.14 5.05
C ALA A 69 -14.69 10.30 4.45
N LEU A 70 -14.95 11.45 3.87
CA LEU A 70 -16.23 11.79 3.25
C LEU A 70 -16.06 12.04 1.77
N GLN A 71 -17.16 11.90 1.02
CA GLN A 71 -17.20 12.26 -0.39
C GLN A 71 -16.64 13.67 -0.60
N GLY A 72 -15.73 13.81 -1.55
CA GLY A 72 -15.11 15.08 -1.88
C GLY A 72 -13.86 15.41 -1.08
N ASP A 73 -13.57 14.67 -0.02
CA ASP A 73 -12.34 14.89 0.75
C ASP A 73 -11.11 14.62 -0.12
N GLU A 74 -10.10 15.45 0.03
CA GLU A 74 -8.79 15.19 -0.55
C GLU A 74 -7.94 14.46 0.47
N LEU A 75 -7.41 13.30 0.07
CA LEU A 75 -6.63 12.43 0.94
C LEU A 75 -5.20 12.27 0.42
N ILE A 76 -4.30 12.01 1.34
CA ILE A 76 -2.92 11.67 1.02
C ILE A 76 -2.59 10.37 1.73
N ILE A 77 -2.12 9.38 0.98
CA ILE A 77 -1.60 8.15 1.54
C ILE A 77 -0.09 8.15 1.40
N TYR A 78 0.58 7.91 2.51
CA TYR A 78 2.01 7.63 2.55
C TYR A 78 2.19 6.13 2.73
N THR A 79 3.10 5.54 1.97
CA THR A 79 3.44 4.13 2.11
C THR A 79 4.95 3.95 2.07
N TRP A 80 5.43 2.96 2.78
CA TRP A 80 6.86 2.64 2.87
C TRP A 80 7.03 1.17 3.22
N ILE A 81 8.23 0.67 3.05
CA ILE A 81 8.59 -0.69 3.42
C ILE A 81 9.15 -0.66 4.85
N HIS A 82 8.53 -1.41 5.73
CA HIS A 82 8.98 -1.54 7.12
C HIS A 82 10.00 -2.66 7.30
N LYS A 83 9.81 -3.77 6.59
CA LYS A 83 10.65 -4.94 6.75
C LYS A 83 10.69 -5.76 5.46
N VAL A 84 11.85 -6.33 5.15
CA VAL A 84 12.03 -7.27 4.03
C VAL A 84 12.66 -8.55 4.57
N GLU A 85 12.03 -9.67 4.30
CA GLU A 85 12.52 -10.99 4.64
C GLU A 85 12.83 -11.77 3.36
N LYS A 86 13.04 -13.08 3.44
CA LYS A 86 13.40 -13.88 2.27
C LYS A 86 12.39 -13.78 1.12
N SER A 87 11.10 -13.97 1.43
CA SER A 87 10.00 -13.96 0.45
C SER A 87 8.90 -12.98 0.82
N ARG A 88 9.05 -12.26 1.92
CA ARG A 88 8.01 -11.38 2.46
C ARG A 88 8.47 -9.94 2.52
N SER A 89 7.52 -9.04 2.35
CA SER A 89 7.71 -7.62 2.57
C SER A 89 6.58 -7.11 3.44
N THR A 90 6.91 -6.40 4.50
CA THR A 90 5.92 -5.75 5.36
C THR A 90 5.86 -4.29 4.94
N ARG A 91 4.70 -3.87 4.49
CA ARG A 91 4.44 -2.50 4.04
C ARG A 91 3.49 -1.83 5.00
N ARG A 92 3.78 -0.58 5.31
CA ARG A 92 2.92 0.25 6.16
C ARG A 92 2.38 1.43 5.37
N TYR A 93 1.24 1.94 5.84
CA TYR A 93 0.53 3.05 5.19
C TYR A 93 -0.07 3.96 6.26
N LYS A 94 -0.13 5.25 5.93
CA LYS A 94 -0.92 6.21 6.69
C LYS A 94 -1.72 7.08 5.72
N CYS A 95 -3.00 7.25 6.01
CA CYS A 95 -3.91 8.05 5.22
C CYS A 95 -4.28 9.30 6.00
N TYR A 96 -4.00 10.48 5.44
CA TYR A 96 -4.30 11.77 6.04
C TYR A 96 -5.31 12.53 5.20
N ASN A 97 -6.15 13.28 5.88
CA ASN A 97 -6.94 14.32 5.20
C ASN A 97 -5.99 15.47 4.88
N LYS A 98 -5.95 15.89 3.63
CA LYS A 98 -5.04 16.92 3.16
C LYS A 98 -5.31 18.28 3.80
N ASP A 99 -6.58 18.62 3.97
CA ASP A 99 -6.98 19.97 4.43
C ASP A 99 -6.78 20.16 5.93
N ASN A 100 -7.28 19.21 6.74
CA ASN A 100 -7.16 19.33 8.20
C ASN A 100 -5.94 18.61 8.76
N LYS A 101 -5.21 17.85 7.93
CA LYS A 101 -4.00 17.11 8.29
C LYS A 101 -4.19 16.05 9.35
N LYS A 102 -5.42 15.61 9.58
CA LYS A 102 -5.72 14.57 10.56
C LYS A 102 -5.50 13.19 9.97
N LEU A 103 -4.97 12.28 10.79
CA LEU A 103 -4.79 10.88 10.41
C LEU A 103 -6.17 10.20 10.35
N ILE A 104 -6.52 9.69 9.18
CA ILE A 104 -7.80 9.03 8.92
C ILE A 104 -7.71 7.54 9.23
N ALA A 105 -6.68 6.90 8.71
CA ALA A 105 -6.49 5.46 8.87
C ALA A 105 -5.01 5.12 8.75
N LYS A 106 -4.63 4.00 9.33
CA LYS A 106 -3.30 3.44 9.15
C LYS A 106 -3.42 1.95 8.91
N ALA A 107 -2.45 1.38 8.21
CA ALA A 107 -2.51 -0.02 7.82
C ALA A 107 -1.14 -0.64 7.71
N GLU A 108 -1.15 -1.97 7.74
CA GLU A 108 0.03 -2.79 7.50
C GLU A 108 -0.38 -3.97 6.65
N THR A 109 0.41 -4.27 5.62
CA THR A 109 0.19 -5.43 4.75
C THR A 109 1.44 -6.27 4.73
N ILE A 110 1.27 -7.56 4.90
CA ILE A 110 2.33 -8.53 4.65
C ILE A 110 2.10 -9.10 3.25
N TRP A 111 3.06 -8.83 2.37
CA TRP A 111 3.09 -9.31 1.00
C TRP A 111 4.06 -10.48 0.91
N VAL A 112 3.69 -11.49 0.13
CA VAL A 112 4.58 -12.63 -0.16
C VAL A 112 4.81 -12.69 -1.65
N LEU A 113 6.07 -12.79 -2.05
CA LEU A 113 6.43 -12.99 -3.45
C LEU A 113 6.30 -14.46 -3.77
N VAL A 114 5.60 -14.78 -4.87
CA VAL A 114 5.35 -16.15 -5.29
C VAL A 114 5.69 -16.33 -6.76
N ASP A 115 5.90 -17.59 -7.13
CA ASP A 115 5.93 -18.01 -8.52
C ASP A 115 4.55 -17.79 -9.12
N TYR A 116 4.47 -17.05 -10.22
CA TYR A 116 3.19 -16.67 -10.82
C TYR A 116 2.36 -17.89 -11.24
N GLU A 117 3.00 -18.92 -11.78
CA GLU A 117 2.30 -20.11 -12.28
C GLU A 117 1.92 -21.08 -11.16
N LYS A 118 2.84 -21.32 -10.21
CA LYS A 118 2.68 -22.35 -9.17
C LYS A 118 2.15 -21.82 -7.85
N GLY A 119 2.24 -20.50 -7.64
CA GLY A 119 1.79 -19.88 -6.38
C GLY A 119 2.67 -20.16 -5.17
N LYS A 120 3.86 -20.74 -5.36
CA LYS A 120 4.77 -21.05 -4.26
C LYS A 120 5.67 -19.87 -3.93
N PRO A 121 6.01 -19.66 -2.64
CA PRO A 121 6.90 -18.56 -2.25
C PRO A 121 8.24 -18.61 -3.00
N LYS A 122 8.69 -17.43 -3.38
CA LYS A 122 9.98 -17.21 -4.06
C LYS A 122 10.79 -16.19 -3.29
N ALA A 123 12.10 -16.42 -3.22
CA ALA A 123 12.99 -15.41 -2.65
C ALA A 123 12.94 -14.13 -3.47
N ILE A 124 12.90 -12.99 -2.78
CA ILE A 124 12.91 -11.68 -3.43
C ILE A 124 14.25 -11.52 -4.16
N PRO A 125 14.22 -11.28 -5.51
CA PRO A 125 15.46 -11.09 -6.26
C PRO A 125 16.28 -9.92 -5.70
N GLU A 126 17.60 -10.03 -5.78
CA GLU A 126 18.50 -9.03 -5.23
C GLU A 126 18.30 -7.64 -5.83
N ASP A 127 18.06 -7.57 -7.14
CA ASP A 127 17.83 -6.30 -7.83
C ASP A 127 16.53 -5.62 -7.35
N LEU A 128 15.50 -6.38 -7.01
CA LEU A 128 14.29 -5.84 -6.38
C LEU A 128 14.57 -5.44 -4.93
N ARG A 129 15.26 -6.29 -4.20
CA ARG A 129 15.60 -6.03 -2.80
C ARG A 129 16.38 -4.70 -2.66
N GLN A 130 17.27 -4.42 -3.60
CA GLN A 130 18.03 -3.17 -3.61
C GLN A 130 17.16 -1.93 -3.86
N LYS A 131 15.99 -2.10 -4.47
CA LYS A 131 15.04 -1.00 -4.66
C LYS A 131 14.26 -0.68 -3.40
N PHE A 132 14.17 -1.62 -2.47
CA PHE A 132 13.45 -1.42 -1.22
C PHE A 132 14.33 -0.71 -0.21
N ILE A 133 13.97 0.52 0.13
CA ILE A 133 14.61 1.28 1.21
C ILE A 133 13.76 1.08 2.45
N VAL A 134 14.24 0.22 3.35
CA VAL A 134 13.53 -0.08 4.60
C VAL A 134 13.61 1.13 5.52
N LEU A 135 12.46 1.54 6.04
CA LEU A 135 12.33 2.69 6.91
C LEU A 135 12.22 2.23 8.37
N ASP A 136 13.03 2.83 9.22
CA ASP A 136 13.01 2.55 10.66
C ASP A 136 11.75 3.18 11.28
N GLU A 137 11.23 2.59 12.36
CA GLU A 137 10.03 3.11 13.04
C GLU A 137 10.18 4.56 13.47
N THR A 138 11.38 4.97 13.85
CA THR A 138 11.64 6.36 14.25
C THR A 138 11.52 7.35 13.10
N ASP A 139 11.63 6.90 11.86
CA ASP A 139 11.60 7.74 10.66
C ASP A 139 10.27 7.66 9.91
N GLU A 140 9.32 6.92 10.40
CA GLU A 140 8.00 6.75 9.77
C GLU A 140 7.17 8.04 9.80
N PRO A 141 6.42 8.32 8.71
CA PRO A 141 5.55 9.50 8.63
C PRO A 141 4.46 9.55 9.71
#